data_2dca86680462c43b347217fb41e86629
#
_entry.id   2dca86680462c43b347217fb41e86629
#
_cell.length_a   1.000
_cell.length_b   1.000
_cell.length_c   1.000
_cell.angle_alpha   90.00
_cell.angle_beta   90.00
_cell.angle_gamma   90.00
#
_symmetry.space_group_name_H-M   'P 1'
#
loop_
_entity.id
_entity.type
_entity.pdbx_description
1 polymer ?
#
loop_
_entity_poly.entity_id
_entity_poly.type
_entity_poly.pdbx_seq_one_letter_code
_entity_poly.pdbx_strand_id
1 'polypeptide(L)'
;MERYGISVQLKHIPVLDPEFMPMLQFNRAFLETATVPVSLAVERADGQVAATHTKIHGTPEMAEADRYYIDRLVKTELWMKGGYKIYINNKELYDYLKSEYCAEGGRAFDWEFMADVFEKPFEVVYTENIPETLDKPQPMGGHLDGCRIGFDAGGSDRKVSAVIDGETVFSEEVVWLPKINPDPEYHYEGIVSALKAAAAHMPRVDAVGVSSAGIYINNRTMKASLFLKVPKDLYEEKVKDIFIRAIRDTFGDVPYAVANDGDVSALAGTMSLGDNNVLGIAMGTSEAVGYVDANGQITGWLNELAFVPVDANPNAMVDEWSGDIGCGVKYFCQDGVNKLAPRAGIELDESASPAEKLKVTQKLMEQDDPRAAKVYESIGVYLGHTLAYYYEKYGFRYVLLLGRVMSGKGGDLLLATCRKVLDEEYPEHADKIQLKLPDEKFRRVGQSMAAASLPKSK
;
A
#
# COMPACT_ATOMS: atom_id res chain seq x y z
N MET A 1 14.32 -14.67 -19.81
CA MET A 1 13.90 -15.41 -18.60
C MET A 1 12.68 -16.24 -18.95
N GLU A 2 12.51 -17.39 -18.31
CA GLU A 2 11.40 -18.29 -18.64
C GLU A 2 10.80 -18.88 -17.35
N ARG A 3 9.47 -19.01 -17.31
CA ARG A 3 8.71 -19.71 -16.26
C ARG A 3 7.48 -20.38 -16.85
N TYR A 4 7.27 -21.67 -16.57
CA TYR A 4 6.14 -22.47 -17.11
C TYR A 4 5.99 -22.40 -18.64
N GLY A 5 7.12 -22.36 -19.38
CA GLY A 5 7.10 -22.19 -20.83
C GLY A 5 6.80 -20.77 -21.35
N ILE A 6 6.56 -19.81 -20.43
CA ILE A 6 6.36 -18.40 -20.77
C ILE A 6 7.70 -17.68 -20.73
N SER A 7 8.14 -17.14 -21.89
CA SER A 7 9.41 -16.43 -22.02
C SER A 7 9.20 -14.92 -21.95
N VAL A 8 10.03 -14.26 -21.15
CA VAL A 8 10.05 -12.78 -20.99
C VAL A 8 11.38 -12.23 -21.47
N GLN A 9 11.33 -11.18 -22.28
CA GLN A 9 12.48 -10.42 -22.74
C GLN A 9 12.33 -8.97 -22.29
N LEU A 10 13.39 -8.38 -21.74
CA LEU A 10 13.39 -7.00 -21.23
C LEU A 10 14.49 -6.20 -21.92
N LYS A 11 14.24 -4.92 -22.18
CA LYS A 11 15.26 -3.93 -22.57
C LYS A 11 16.08 -3.49 -21.38
N HIS A 12 15.42 -3.36 -20.21
CA HIS A 12 16.04 -2.95 -18.96
C HIS A 12 15.99 -4.07 -17.92
N ILE A 13 17.17 -4.58 -17.57
CA ILE A 13 17.37 -5.65 -16.59
C ILE A 13 18.12 -5.06 -15.39
N PRO A 14 17.67 -5.31 -14.13
CA PRO A 14 18.41 -4.87 -12.95
C PRO A 14 19.81 -5.51 -12.93
N VAL A 15 20.86 -4.70 -12.93
CA VAL A 15 22.24 -5.21 -13.05
C VAL A 15 22.66 -6.13 -11.90
N LEU A 16 22.08 -5.91 -10.70
CA LEU A 16 22.35 -6.72 -9.52
C LEU A 16 21.35 -7.86 -9.30
N ASP A 17 20.32 -7.96 -10.13
CA ASP A 17 19.27 -8.99 -10.04
C ASP A 17 18.79 -9.40 -11.44
N PRO A 18 19.65 -10.01 -12.27
CA PRO A 18 19.35 -10.27 -13.67
C PRO A 18 18.23 -11.29 -13.89
N GLU A 19 17.82 -12.02 -12.85
CA GLU A 19 16.72 -12.97 -12.88
C GLU A 19 15.35 -12.36 -12.55
N PHE A 20 15.29 -11.07 -12.19
CA PHE A 20 14.04 -10.35 -11.95
C PHE A 20 13.12 -10.44 -13.17
N MET A 21 11.92 -11.01 -12.96
CA MET A 21 10.90 -11.20 -13.99
C MET A 21 9.67 -10.37 -13.66
N PRO A 22 9.50 -9.16 -14.23
CA PRO A 22 8.38 -8.29 -13.91
C PRO A 22 7.03 -8.96 -14.14
N MET A 23 6.12 -8.90 -13.15
CA MET A 23 4.79 -9.51 -13.26
C MET A 23 4.01 -9.01 -14.49
N LEU A 24 4.10 -7.72 -14.84
CA LEU A 24 3.42 -7.19 -16.02
C LEU A 24 3.91 -7.87 -17.31
N GLN A 25 5.23 -8.03 -17.46
CA GLN A 25 5.80 -8.64 -18.66
C GLN A 25 5.49 -10.14 -18.72
N PHE A 26 5.51 -10.82 -17.56
CA PHE A 26 5.04 -12.22 -17.49
C PHE A 26 3.56 -12.30 -17.89
N ASN A 27 2.70 -11.48 -17.34
CA ASN A 27 1.27 -11.48 -17.65
C ASN A 27 0.99 -11.18 -19.13
N ARG A 28 1.69 -10.23 -19.73
CA ARG A 28 1.56 -9.90 -21.16
C ARG A 28 1.98 -11.08 -22.03
N ALA A 29 3.16 -11.66 -21.78
CA ALA A 29 3.65 -12.81 -22.51
C ALA A 29 2.73 -14.04 -22.38
N PHE A 30 2.17 -14.26 -21.17
CA PHE A 30 1.17 -15.31 -20.94
C PHE A 30 -0.10 -15.09 -21.78
N LEU A 31 -0.59 -13.85 -21.81
CA LEU A 31 -1.83 -13.51 -22.51
C LEU A 31 -1.70 -13.50 -24.05
N GLU A 32 -0.47 -13.42 -24.60
CA GLU A 32 -0.27 -13.50 -26.06
C GLU A 32 -0.74 -14.84 -26.65
N THR A 33 -0.67 -15.92 -25.87
CA THR A 33 -1.04 -17.26 -26.33
C THR A 33 -2.30 -17.82 -25.66
N ALA A 34 -2.78 -17.19 -24.59
CA ALA A 34 -3.99 -17.59 -23.89
C ALA A 34 -5.25 -17.24 -24.68
N THR A 35 -6.18 -18.20 -24.84
CA THR A 35 -7.37 -18.04 -25.71
C THR A 35 -8.70 -18.32 -25.01
N VAL A 36 -8.71 -19.07 -23.92
CA VAL A 36 -9.92 -19.48 -23.21
C VAL A 36 -10.35 -18.38 -22.22
N PRO A 37 -11.51 -17.75 -22.37
CA PRO A 37 -11.94 -16.68 -21.49
C PRO A 37 -12.26 -17.20 -20.09
N VAL A 38 -11.81 -16.47 -19.09
CA VAL A 38 -12.10 -16.68 -17.66
C VAL A 38 -12.44 -15.33 -17.04
N SER A 39 -13.44 -15.34 -16.17
CA SER A 39 -13.81 -14.18 -15.38
C SER A 39 -13.76 -14.53 -13.90
N LEU A 40 -13.28 -13.59 -13.10
CA LEU A 40 -13.27 -13.67 -11.66
C LEU A 40 -13.70 -12.35 -11.04
N ALA A 41 -14.13 -12.39 -9.79
CA ALA A 41 -14.42 -11.18 -9.03
C ALA A 41 -14.05 -11.37 -7.57
N VAL A 42 -13.69 -10.28 -6.91
CA VAL A 42 -13.42 -10.23 -5.47
C VAL A 42 -14.45 -9.33 -4.81
N GLU A 43 -15.17 -9.86 -3.81
CA GLU A 43 -16.15 -9.10 -3.02
C GLU A 43 -15.51 -8.66 -1.71
N ARG A 44 -15.74 -7.38 -1.37
CA ARG A 44 -15.31 -6.74 -0.12
C ARG A 44 -16.48 -6.12 0.64
N ALA A 45 -16.20 -5.33 1.67
CA ALA A 45 -17.23 -4.72 2.52
C ALA A 45 -18.31 -3.99 1.72
N ASP A 46 -19.52 -3.94 2.26
CA ASP A 46 -20.69 -3.22 1.73
C ASP A 46 -21.14 -3.67 0.32
N GLY A 47 -20.82 -4.93 -0.04
CA GLY A 47 -21.16 -5.51 -1.32
C GLY A 47 -20.43 -4.91 -2.50
N GLN A 48 -19.28 -4.26 -2.25
CA GLN A 48 -18.40 -3.78 -3.31
C GLN A 48 -17.70 -4.95 -3.98
N VAL A 49 -17.52 -4.88 -5.29
CA VAL A 49 -16.98 -5.96 -6.10
C VAL A 49 -15.96 -5.41 -7.08
N ALA A 50 -14.85 -6.12 -7.24
CA ALA A 50 -13.88 -5.90 -8.30
C ALA A 50 -13.89 -7.09 -9.24
N ALA A 51 -14.46 -6.94 -10.44
CA ALA A 51 -14.47 -7.96 -11.47
C ALA A 51 -13.28 -7.81 -12.41
N THR A 52 -12.73 -8.95 -12.83
CA THR A 52 -11.62 -9.03 -13.78
C THR A 52 -11.95 -10.08 -14.84
N HIS A 53 -11.83 -9.68 -16.10
CA HIS A 53 -11.99 -10.56 -17.27
C HIS A 53 -10.61 -10.81 -17.87
N THR A 54 -10.27 -12.08 -18.08
CA THR A 54 -8.96 -12.49 -18.58
C THR A 54 -9.07 -13.75 -19.44
N LYS A 55 -7.94 -14.35 -19.78
CA LYS A 55 -7.87 -15.60 -20.54
C LYS A 55 -6.83 -16.53 -19.91
N ILE A 56 -7.01 -17.82 -20.16
CA ILE A 56 -6.06 -18.89 -19.86
C ILE A 56 -5.82 -19.74 -21.10
N HIS A 57 -4.91 -20.71 -21.05
CA HIS A 57 -4.68 -21.64 -22.15
C HIS A 57 -5.71 -22.78 -22.13
N GLY A 58 -6.03 -23.32 -20.95
CA GLY A 58 -7.04 -24.37 -20.79
C GLY A 58 -6.58 -25.73 -21.31
N THR A 59 -5.27 -25.98 -21.42
CA THR A 59 -4.71 -27.26 -21.84
C THR A 59 -3.90 -27.89 -20.73
N PRO A 60 -3.79 -29.25 -20.71
CA PRO A 60 -3.03 -29.94 -19.64
C PRO A 60 -1.57 -29.48 -19.56
N GLU A 61 -0.93 -29.18 -20.69
CA GLU A 61 0.48 -28.76 -20.75
C GLU A 61 0.71 -27.40 -20.12
N MET A 62 -0.32 -26.54 -20.13
CA MET A 62 -0.26 -25.16 -19.59
C MET A 62 -0.98 -25.04 -18.25
N ALA A 63 -1.45 -26.13 -17.66
CA ALA A 63 -2.25 -26.07 -16.42
C ALA A 63 -1.51 -25.41 -15.26
N GLU A 64 -0.20 -25.62 -15.11
CA GLU A 64 0.60 -24.97 -14.07
C GLU A 64 0.75 -23.45 -14.35
N ALA A 65 0.95 -23.06 -15.60
CA ALA A 65 1.00 -21.65 -15.99
C ALA A 65 -0.34 -20.95 -15.73
N ASP A 66 -1.45 -21.60 -16.09
CA ASP A 66 -2.81 -21.08 -15.88
C ASP A 66 -3.11 -20.89 -14.39
N ARG A 67 -2.77 -21.87 -13.54
CA ARG A 67 -2.93 -21.79 -12.07
C ARG A 67 -2.08 -20.67 -11.49
N TYR A 68 -0.81 -20.59 -11.88
CA TYR A 68 0.10 -19.54 -11.41
C TYR A 68 -0.41 -18.15 -11.79
N TYR A 69 -0.78 -17.94 -13.05
CA TYR A 69 -1.29 -16.66 -13.52
C TYR A 69 -2.53 -16.21 -12.75
N ILE A 70 -3.49 -17.11 -12.57
CA ILE A 70 -4.74 -16.80 -11.86
C ILE A 70 -4.49 -16.57 -10.36
N ASP A 71 -3.62 -17.35 -9.72
CA ASP A 71 -3.24 -17.13 -8.32
C ASP A 71 -2.59 -15.75 -8.12
N ARG A 72 -1.64 -15.38 -8.98
CA ARG A 72 -1.01 -14.04 -8.91
C ARG A 72 -2.03 -12.92 -9.15
N LEU A 73 -2.95 -13.09 -10.07
CA LEU A 73 -4.00 -12.13 -10.36
C LEU A 73 -4.96 -11.96 -9.16
N VAL A 74 -5.43 -13.06 -8.59
CA VAL A 74 -6.30 -13.06 -7.39
C VAL A 74 -5.58 -12.39 -6.21
N LYS A 75 -4.34 -12.78 -5.93
CA LYS A 75 -3.55 -12.17 -4.87
C LYS A 75 -3.39 -10.66 -5.08
N THR A 76 -3.13 -10.22 -6.30
CA THR A 76 -3.04 -8.80 -6.64
C THR A 76 -4.34 -8.05 -6.34
N GLU A 77 -5.49 -8.57 -6.78
CA GLU A 77 -6.79 -7.93 -6.51
C GLU A 77 -7.12 -7.89 -5.01
N LEU A 78 -6.81 -8.95 -4.26
CA LEU A 78 -7.01 -9.02 -2.81
C LEU A 78 -6.18 -7.98 -2.05
N TRP A 79 -4.91 -7.83 -2.38
CA TRP A 79 -4.03 -6.92 -1.64
C TRP A 79 -4.11 -5.47 -2.12
N MET A 80 -4.51 -5.24 -3.37
CA MET A 80 -4.83 -3.89 -3.86
C MET A 80 -6.16 -3.39 -3.34
N LYS A 81 -7.23 -4.17 -3.51
CA LYS A 81 -8.61 -3.73 -3.26
C LYS A 81 -9.21 -4.27 -1.97
N GLY A 82 -8.75 -5.42 -1.53
CA GLY A 82 -9.33 -6.14 -0.41
C GLY A 82 -10.47 -7.07 -0.83
N GLY A 83 -10.78 -8.03 0.03
CA GLY A 83 -11.93 -8.90 -0.17
C GLY A 83 -11.89 -10.17 0.67
N TYR A 84 -13.05 -10.73 0.91
CA TYR A 84 -13.25 -11.98 1.67
C TYR A 84 -13.92 -13.08 0.84
N LYS A 85 -14.27 -12.78 -0.42
CA LYS A 85 -14.92 -13.75 -1.30
C LYS A 85 -14.43 -13.63 -2.73
N ILE A 86 -14.02 -14.76 -3.30
CA ILE A 86 -13.59 -14.89 -4.68
C ILE A 86 -14.68 -15.62 -5.47
N TYR A 87 -15.12 -15.03 -6.57
CA TYR A 87 -15.98 -15.67 -7.57
C TYR A 87 -15.15 -16.03 -8.80
N ILE A 88 -15.37 -17.19 -9.38
CA ILE A 88 -14.72 -17.62 -10.63
C ILE A 88 -15.63 -18.52 -11.46
N ASN A 89 -15.59 -18.37 -12.80
CA ASN A 89 -16.42 -19.12 -13.73
C ASN A 89 -15.71 -20.33 -14.39
N ASN A 90 -14.57 -20.74 -13.87
CA ASN A 90 -13.85 -21.93 -14.34
C ASN A 90 -13.75 -22.94 -13.21
N LYS A 91 -14.24 -24.17 -13.44
CA LYS A 91 -14.36 -25.20 -12.40
C LYS A 91 -13.00 -25.72 -11.91
N GLU A 92 -12.05 -25.94 -12.81
CA GLU A 92 -10.71 -26.42 -12.42
C GLU A 92 -9.97 -25.40 -11.57
N LEU A 93 -10.01 -24.14 -11.97
CA LEU A 93 -9.41 -23.03 -11.22
C LEU A 93 -10.12 -22.76 -9.91
N TYR A 94 -11.45 -22.98 -9.84
CA TYR A 94 -12.17 -22.93 -8.57
C TYR A 94 -11.65 -24.00 -7.59
N ASP A 95 -11.51 -25.25 -8.04
CA ASP A 95 -11.03 -26.35 -7.20
C ASP A 95 -9.60 -26.06 -6.71
N TYR A 96 -8.75 -25.51 -7.59
CA TYR A 96 -7.38 -25.07 -7.26
C TYR A 96 -7.42 -23.92 -6.23
N LEU A 97 -8.09 -22.81 -6.49
CA LEU A 97 -8.12 -21.67 -5.56
C LEU A 97 -8.71 -22.06 -4.20
N LYS A 98 -9.70 -22.93 -4.17
CA LYS A 98 -10.28 -23.43 -2.93
C LYS A 98 -9.28 -24.27 -2.11
N SER A 99 -8.38 -24.98 -2.76
CA SER A 99 -7.31 -25.72 -2.08
C SER A 99 -6.18 -24.81 -1.57
N GLU A 100 -5.95 -23.67 -2.24
CA GLU A 100 -4.91 -22.72 -1.84
C GLU A 100 -5.38 -21.75 -0.75
N TYR A 101 -6.61 -21.23 -0.86
CA TYR A 101 -7.18 -20.26 0.10
C TYR A 101 -7.94 -20.98 1.23
N CYS A 102 -7.22 -21.69 2.04
CA CYS A 102 -7.70 -22.39 3.24
C CYS A 102 -6.57 -22.49 4.29
N ALA A 103 -6.86 -22.99 5.49
CA ALA A 103 -5.90 -23.06 6.60
C ALA A 103 -4.61 -23.84 6.29
N GLU A 104 -4.70 -24.90 5.48
CA GLU A 104 -3.59 -25.78 5.10
C GLU A 104 -3.03 -25.46 3.69
N GLY A 105 -3.59 -24.48 3.00
CA GLY A 105 -3.21 -24.12 1.64
C GLY A 105 -2.03 -23.17 1.56
N GLY A 106 -1.49 -23.01 0.36
CA GLY A 106 -0.37 -22.08 0.10
C GLY A 106 -0.73 -20.60 0.33
N ARG A 107 -2.01 -20.27 0.42
CA ARG A 107 -2.55 -18.93 0.70
C ARG A 107 -3.22 -18.82 2.08
N ALA A 108 -2.80 -19.64 3.03
CA ALA A 108 -3.36 -19.64 4.39
C ALA A 108 -3.24 -18.25 5.06
N PHE A 109 -2.10 -17.55 4.87
CA PHE A 109 -1.93 -16.19 5.38
C PHE A 109 -2.95 -15.20 4.78
N ASP A 110 -3.10 -15.20 3.44
CA ASP A 110 -4.03 -14.32 2.74
C ASP A 110 -5.49 -14.62 3.16
N TRP A 111 -5.83 -15.90 3.26
CA TRP A 111 -7.14 -16.39 3.70
C TRP A 111 -7.50 -15.92 5.11
N GLU A 112 -6.60 -16.13 6.09
CA GLU A 112 -6.83 -15.75 7.49
C GLU A 112 -6.87 -14.22 7.64
N PHE A 113 -5.92 -13.52 6.99
CA PHE A 113 -5.81 -12.07 7.07
C PHE A 113 -7.07 -11.38 6.54
N MET A 114 -7.55 -11.79 5.37
CA MET A 114 -8.75 -11.20 4.77
C MET A 114 -10.02 -11.54 5.56
N ALA A 115 -10.13 -12.76 6.09
CA ALA A 115 -11.26 -13.12 6.96
C ALA A 115 -11.31 -12.24 8.23
N ASP A 116 -10.16 -12.01 8.86
CA ASP A 116 -10.04 -11.17 10.05
C ASP A 116 -10.34 -9.70 9.74
N VAL A 117 -9.80 -9.15 8.64
CA VAL A 117 -10.00 -7.75 8.25
C VAL A 117 -11.46 -7.45 7.96
N PHE A 118 -12.14 -8.33 7.23
CA PHE A 118 -13.54 -8.12 6.84
C PHE A 118 -14.55 -8.68 7.85
N GLU A 119 -14.10 -9.33 8.94
CA GLU A 119 -14.95 -9.99 9.95
C GLU A 119 -15.95 -10.96 9.32
N LYS A 120 -15.51 -11.67 8.28
CA LYS A 120 -16.33 -12.63 7.52
C LYS A 120 -15.52 -13.86 7.13
N PRO A 121 -16.15 -15.04 7.06
CA PRO A 121 -15.49 -16.23 6.51
C PRO A 121 -14.99 -15.92 5.09
N PHE A 122 -13.76 -16.35 4.81
CA PHE A 122 -13.24 -16.26 3.44
C PHE A 122 -13.80 -17.40 2.59
N GLU A 123 -14.30 -17.08 1.41
CA GLU A 123 -14.96 -18.03 0.53
C GLU A 123 -14.43 -17.98 -0.90
N VAL A 124 -14.32 -19.15 -1.52
CA VAL A 124 -14.15 -19.29 -2.98
C VAL A 124 -15.43 -19.89 -3.54
N VAL A 125 -16.02 -19.25 -4.55
CA VAL A 125 -17.33 -19.60 -5.10
C VAL A 125 -17.23 -19.82 -6.61
N TYR A 126 -17.66 -21.00 -7.07
CA TYR A 126 -17.89 -21.25 -8.49
C TYR A 126 -19.22 -20.67 -8.93
N THR A 127 -19.22 -19.88 -9.99
CA THR A 127 -20.45 -19.35 -10.61
C THR A 127 -20.21 -18.99 -12.06
N GLU A 128 -21.19 -19.27 -12.94
CA GLU A 128 -21.15 -18.81 -14.32
C GLU A 128 -21.49 -17.32 -14.46
N ASN A 129 -22.20 -16.76 -13.48
CA ASN A 129 -22.61 -15.36 -13.44
C ASN A 129 -21.69 -14.58 -12.48
N ILE A 130 -20.58 -14.10 -13.00
CA ILE A 130 -19.65 -13.26 -12.23
C ILE A 130 -20.30 -11.91 -11.92
N PRO A 131 -20.30 -11.47 -10.65
CA PRO A 131 -20.81 -10.14 -10.28
C PRO A 131 -20.03 -9.03 -11.01
N GLU A 132 -20.76 -7.99 -11.45
CA GLU A 132 -20.14 -6.82 -12.07
C GLU A 132 -19.38 -5.96 -11.06
N THR A 133 -18.41 -5.19 -11.54
CA THR A 133 -17.67 -4.24 -10.71
C THR A 133 -18.61 -3.21 -10.09
N LEU A 134 -18.53 -3.07 -8.78
CA LEU A 134 -19.25 -2.07 -8.00
C LEU A 134 -18.32 -1.44 -6.97
N ASP A 135 -17.86 -0.24 -7.25
CA ASP A 135 -17.11 0.59 -6.30
C ASP A 135 -18.02 1.67 -5.69
N LYS A 136 -17.85 1.90 -4.40
CA LYS A 136 -18.53 2.97 -3.65
C LYS A 136 -17.46 3.79 -2.93
N PRO A 137 -16.69 4.62 -3.66
CA PRO A 137 -15.66 5.44 -3.04
C PRO A 137 -16.29 6.36 -2.00
N GLN A 138 -15.59 6.55 -0.91
CA GLN A 138 -16.05 7.46 0.14
C GLN A 138 -15.61 8.89 -0.24
N PRO A 139 -16.52 9.89 -0.19
CA PRO A 139 -16.16 11.28 -0.42
C PRO A 139 -15.38 11.83 0.77
N MET A 140 -14.18 11.34 0.99
CA MET A 140 -13.26 11.77 2.05
C MET A 140 -12.14 12.62 1.46
N GLY A 141 -11.80 13.69 2.16
CA GLY A 141 -10.68 14.57 1.82
C GLY A 141 -11.08 15.87 1.15
N GLY A 142 -10.18 16.85 1.23
CA GLY A 142 -10.35 18.17 0.62
C GLY A 142 -11.29 19.13 1.35
N HIS A 143 -11.86 18.73 2.50
CA HIS A 143 -12.75 19.56 3.30
C HIS A 143 -11.94 20.40 4.30
N LEU A 144 -11.86 21.71 4.11
CA LEU A 144 -11.05 22.60 4.95
C LEU A 144 -11.87 23.73 5.62
N ASP A 145 -13.16 23.77 5.40
CA ASP A 145 -14.09 24.74 5.99
C ASP A 145 -14.30 24.51 7.49
N GLY A 146 -14.43 25.56 8.27
CA GLY A 146 -14.70 25.52 9.71
C GLY A 146 -13.50 25.14 10.58
N CYS A 147 -13.79 24.69 11.82
CA CYS A 147 -12.80 24.35 12.84
C CYS A 147 -12.59 22.84 12.89
N ARG A 148 -11.43 22.36 12.45
CA ARG A 148 -11.14 20.94 12.24
C ARG A 148 -9.92 20.49 13.03
N ILE A 149 -9.97 19.29 13.56
CA ILE A 149 -8.81 18.64 14.14
C ILE A 149 -8.30 17.57 13.17
N GLY A 150 -6.99 17.58 12.91
CA GLY A 150 -6.29 16.49 12.26
C GLY A 150 -5.35 15.83 13.23
N PHE A 151 -5.50 14.52 13.41
CA PHE A 151 -4.67 13.71 14.28
C PHE A 151 -3.92 12.67 13.47
N ASP A 152 -2.60 12.67 13.55
CA ASP A 152 -1.72 11.67 12.95
C ASP A 152 -1.12 10.79 14.04
N ALA A 153 -1.57 9.55 14.11
CA ALA A 153 -1.17 8.56 15.09
C ALA A 153 -0.01 7.71 14.55
N GLY A 154 1.21 8.22 14.69
CA GLY A 154 2.42 7.53 14.29
C GLY A 154 2.89 6.45 15.27
N GLY A 155 3.87 5.66 14.85
CA GLY A 155 4.41 4.55 15.65
C GLY A 155 5.43 4.93 16.71
N SER A 156 5.99 6.14 16.66
CA SER A 156 6.99 6.69 17.61
C SER A 156 6.57 8.02 18.21
N ASP A 157 5.74 8.74 17.51
CA ASP A 157 5.21 10.03 17.87
C ASP A 157 3.76 10.14 17.39
N ARG A 158 3.03 11.08 17.99
CA ARG A 158 1.69 11.46 17.57
C ARG A 158 1.68 12.95 17.28
N LYS A 159 1.06 13.35 16.19
CA LYS A 159 0.93 14.76 15.81
C LYS A 159 -0.53 15.15 15.72
N VAL A 160 -0.85 16.33 16.25
CA VAL A 160 -2.20 16.90 16.16
C VAL A 160 -2.11 18.33 15.66
N SER A 161 -3.08 18.71 14.82
CA SER A 161 -3.21 20.08 14.33
C SER A 161 -4.64 20.58 14.52
N ALA A 162 -4.76 21.83 14.94
CA ALA A 162 -5.98 22.61 14.88
C ALA A 162 -5.97 23.44 13.58
N VAL A 163 -7.00 23.27 12.76
CA VAL A 163 -7.14 23.93 11.46
C VAL A 163 -8.43 24.73 11.44
N ILE A 164 -8.36 26.02 11.10
CA ILE A 164 -9.51 26.90 10.94
C ILE A 164 -9.53 27.42 9.51
N ASP A 165 -10.59 27.10 8.76
CA ASP A 165 -10.77 27.51 7.35
C ASP A 165 -9.54 27.26 6.48
N GLY A 166 -8.90 26.10 6.68
CA GLY A 166 -7.72 25.66 5.93
C GLY A 166 -6.39 26.19 6.44
N GLU A 167 -6.36 26.98 7.50
CA GLU A 167 -5.14 27.48 8.13
C GLU A 167 -4.84 26.72 9.42
N THR A 168 -3.60 26.19 9.55
CA THR A 168 -3.16 25.56 10.80
C THR A 168 -2.84 26.62 11.85
N VAL A 169 -3.68 26.70 12.88
CA VAL A 169 -3.53 27.67 13.99
C VAL A 169 -2.76 27.10 15.17
N PHE A 170 -2.66 25.78 15.27
CA PHE A 170 -1.88 25.06 16.28
C PHE A 170 -1.41 23.74 15.72
N SER A 171 -0.21 23.31 16.13
CA SER A 171 0.30 21.96 15.86
C SER A 171 1.22 21.53 17.00
N GLU A 172 1.05 20.30 17.46
CA GLU A 172 1.86 19.70 18.49
C GLU A 172 2.29 18.28 18.06
N GLU A 173 3.53 17.93 18.38
CA GLU A 173 4.06 16.59 18.19
C GLU A 173 4.58 16.07 19.53
N VAL A 174 4.14 14.88 19.94
CA VAL A 174 4.47 14.27 21.22
C VAL A 174 4.95 12.85 21.00
N VAL A 175 6.12 12.53 21.56
CA VAL A 175 6.63 11.16 21.57
C VAL A 175 5.71 10.27 22.40
N TRP A 176 5.35 9.12 21.84
CA TRP A 176 4.63 8.06 22.53
C TRP A 176 5.15 6.69 22.07
N LEU A 177 4.82 5.63 22.80
CA LEU A 177 5.34 4.29 22.55
C LEU A 177 4.20 3.27 22.39
N PRO A 178 3.32 3.43 21.39
CA PRO A 178 2.11 2.62 21.26
C PRO A 178 2.43 1.15 20.93
N LYS A 179 3.45 0.90 20.10
CA LYS A 179 3.79 -0.44 19.61
C LYS A 179 4.27 -1.42 20.69
N ILE A 180 4.76 -0.90 21.81
CA ILE A 180 5.28 -1.72 22.91
C ILE A 180 4.36 -1.72 24.13
N ASN A 181 3.30 -0.92 24.15
CA ASN A 181 2.37 -0.85 25.26
C ASN A 181 1.19 -1.84 25.04
N PRO A 182 0.93 -2.76 25.99
CA PRO A 182 -0.18 -3.70 25.88
C PRO A 182 -1.52 -3.16 26.38
N ASP A 183 -1.54 -1.98 27.04
CA ASP A 183 -2.73 -1.40 27.66
C ASP A 183 -3.49 -0.51 26.66
N PRO A 184 -4.72 -0.85 26.25
CA PRO A 184 -5.52 0.00 25.38
C PRO A 184 -5.90 1.35 26.02
N GLU A 185 -5.91 1.48 27.32
CA GLU A 185 -6.18 2.75 28.01
C GLU A 185 -5.05 3.78 27.79
N TYR A 186 -3.79 3.34 27.78
CA TYR A 186 -2.65 4.19 27.41
C TYR A 186 -2.86 4.83 26.02
N HIS A 187 -3.32 4.04 25.05
CA HIS A 187 -3.57 4.54 23.71
C HIS A 187 -4.76 5.51 23.69
N TYR A 188 -5.85 5.14 24.36
CA TYR A 188 -7.04 5.97 24.46
C TYR A 188 -6.76 7.34 25.09
N GLU A 189 -6.09 7.38 26.24
CA GLU A 189 -5.69 8.61 26.93
C GLU A 189 -4.78 9.47 26.05
N GLY A 190 -3.84 8.83 25.35
CA GLY A 190 -2.97 9.47 24.37
C GLY A 190 -3.74 10.19 23.25
N ILE A 191 -4.74 9.52 22.68
CA ILE A 191 -5.61 10.09 21.63
C ILE A 191 -6.41 11.26 22.21
N VAL A 192 -7.13 11.05 23.32
CA VAL A 192 -7.97 12.09 23.97
C VAL A 192 -7.15 13.32 24.35
N SER A 193 -5.95 13.12 24.88
CA SER A 193 -5.04 14.22 25.25
C SER A 193 -4.69 15.09 24.03
N ALA A 194 -4.32 14.46 22.89
CA ALA A 194 -3.99 15.19 21.67
C ALA A 194 -5.20 15.96 21.11
N LEU A 195 -6.38 15.32 21.09
CA LEU A 195 -7.62 15.95 20.62
C LEU A 195 -7.98 17.18 21.47
N LYS A 196 -7.87 17.08 22.80
CA LYS A 196 -8.14 18.21 23.71
C LYS A 196 -7.11 19.33 23.56
N ALA A 197 -5.83 19.00 23.33
CA ALA A 197 -4.79 20.01 23.09
C ALA A 197 -5.11 20.85 21.85
N ALA A 198 -5.48 20.23 20.75
CA ALA A 198 -5.87 20.97 19.53
C ALA A 198 -7.16 21.79 19.74
N ALA A 199 -8.18 21.22 20.38
CA ALA A 199 -9.45 21.88 20.62
C ALA A 199 -9.31 23.16 21.46
N ALA A 200 -8.33 23.23 22.37
CA ALA A 200 -8.08 24.43 23.18
C ALA A 200 -7.70 25.69 22.36
N HIS A 201 -7.32 25.50 21.10
CA HIS A 201 -6.94 26.59 20.19
C HIS A 201 -8.04 26.99 19.19
N MET A 202 -9.26 26.48 19.37
CA MET A 202 -10.40 26.73 18.49
C MET A 202 -11.66 27.11 19.28
N PRO A 203 -12.55 27.94 18.72
CA PRO A 203 -13.80 28.30 19.41
C PRO A 203 -14.80 27.13 19.51
N ARG A 204 -14.68 26.13 18.63
CA ARG A 204 -15.50 24.93 18.56
C ARG A 204 -14.77 23.86 17.75
N VAL A 205 -15.31 22.66 17.68
CA VAL A 205 -14.83 21.59 16.80
C VAL A 205 -15.96 21.17 15.87
N ASP A 206 -15.78 21.33 14.58
CA ASP A 206 -16.78 21.02 13.55
C ASP A 206 -16.55 19.63 12.94
N ALA A 207 -15.30 19.13 12.93
CA ALA A 207 -14.96 17.80 12.42
C ALA A 207 -13.59 17.33 12.94
N VAL A 208 -13.39 16.00 12.96
CA VAL A 208 -12.13 15.34 13.36
C VAL A 208 -11.71 14.31 12.34
N GLY A 209 -10.51 14.46 11.76
CA GLY A 209 -9.90 13.47 10.89
C GLY A 209 -8.70 12.80 11.54
N VAL A 210 -8.56 11.50 11.33
CA VAL A 210 -7.47 10.67 11.88
C VAL A 210 -6.71 9.98 10.75
N SER A 211 -5.40 10.12 10.78
CA SER A 211 -4.42 9.37 10.00
C SER A 211 -3.73 8.36 10.90
N SER A 212 -3.65 7.11 10.51
CA SER A 212 -2.90 6.11 11.28
C SER A 212 -2.54 4.89 10.43
N ALA A 213 -1.37 4.29 10.74
CA ALA A 213 -0.96 3.05 10.09
C ALA A 213 -1.91 1.90 10.43
N GLY A 214 -2.42 1.23 9.40
CA GLY A 214 -3.33 0.10 9.57
C GLY A 214 -4.48 0.08 8.57
N ILE A 215 -5.37 -0.89 8.74
CA ILE A 215 -6.55 -1.09 7.89
C ILE A 215 -7.78 -0.62 8.66
N TYR A 216 -8.54 0.27 8.03
CA TYR A 216 -9.74 0.89 8.58
C TYR A 216 -10.94 0.61 7.68
N ILE A 217 -12.02 0.07 8.26
CA ILE A 217 -13.30 -0.17 7.58
C ILE A 217 -14.39 0.51 8.40
N ASN A 218 -15.14 1.41 7.79
CA ASN A 218 -16.18 2.18 8.47
C ASN A 218 -15.67 2.91 9.73
N ASN A 219 -14.47 3.49 9.65
CA ASN A 219 -13.74 4.16 10.74
C ASN A 219 -13.27 3.23 11.89
N ARG A 220 -13.47 1.92 11.79
CA ARG A 220 -13.04 0.93 12.78
C ARG A 220 -11.63 0.44 12.47
N THR A 221 -10.86 0.21 13.50
CA THR A 221 -9.47 -0.30 13.41
C THR A 221 -9.46 -1.82 13.25
N MET A 222 -9.37 -2.32 12.02
CA MET A 222 -9.39 -3.76 11.75
C MET A 222 -8.06 -4.42 12.06
N LYS A 223 -6.97 -3.88 11.55
CA LYS A 223 -5.58 -4.28 11.85
C LYS A 223 -4.71 -3.02 11.92
N ALA A 224 -3.92 -2.86 12.97
CA ALA A 224 -3.01 -1.73 13.08
C ALA A 224 -1.76 -2.05 13.89
N SER A 225 -0.59 -1.69 13.35
CA SER A 225 0.71 -1.94 13.98
C SER A 225 0.92 -1.15 15.28
N LEU A 226 0.15 -0.11 15.52
CA LEU A 226 0.16 0.67 16.77
C LEU A 226 -0.22 -0.18 18.00
N PHE A 227 -1.05 -1.20 17.82
CA PHE A 227 -1.65 -2.00 18.90
C PHE A 227 -1.12 -3.44 18.95
N LEU A 228 0.08 -3.69 18.41
CA LEU A 228 0.68 -5.03 18.28
C LEU A 228 0.80 -5.80 19.61
N LYS A 229 0.96 -5.09 20.71
CA LYS A 229 1.13 -5.71 22.05
C LYS A 229 -0.19 -5.84 22.82
N VAL A 230 -1.27 -5.27 22.31
CA VAL A 230 -2.59 -5.41 22.94
C VAL A 230 -3.09 -6.83 22.75
N PRO A 231 -3.50 -7.54 23.82
CA PRO A 231 -4.09 -8.87 23.71
C PRO A 231 -5.33 -8.89 22.80
N LYS A 232 -5.54 -10.02 22.11
CA LYS A 232 -6.59 -10.13 21.08
C LYS A 232 -8.00 -9.82 21.61
N ASP A 233 -8.33 -10.30 22.81
CA ASP A 233 -9.62 -10.04 23.47
C ASP A 233 -9.82 -8.54 23.77
N LEU A 234 -8.80 -7.87 24.29
CA LEU A 234 -8.83 -6.43 24.54
C LEU A 234 -8.81 -5.63 23.22
N TYR A 235 -8.16 -6.15 22.19
CA TYR A 235 -8.20 -5.52 20.86
C TYR A 235 -9.64 -5.49 20.32
N GLU A 236 -10.34 -6.65 20.36
CA GLU A 236 -11.73 -6.76 19.92
C GLU A 236 -12.66 -5.83 20.71
N GLU A 237 -12.51 -5.79 22.03
CA GLU A 237 -13.40 -5.03 22.91
C GLU A 237 -13.13 -3.53 22.90
N LYS A 238 -11.85 -3.10 22.86
CA LYS A 238 -11.46 -1.72 23.18
C LYS A 238 -10.73 -0.97 22.07
N VAL A 239 -10.07 -1.68 21.15
CA VAL A 239 -9.24 -1.04 20.11
C VAL A 239 -10.01 -0.84 18.81
N LYS A 240 -10.87 -1.75 18.41
CA LYS A 240 -11.61 -1.63 17.14
C LYS A 240 -12.33 -0.29 16.99
N ASP A 241 -12.93 0.22 18.04
CA ASP A 241 -13.64 1.50 18.05
C ASP A 241 -12.91 2.61 18.80
N ILE A 242 -11.59 2.49 19.03
CA ILE A 242 -10.83 3.38 19.91
C ILE A 242 -10.87 4.86 19.45
N PHE A 243 -10.70 5.12 18.17
CA PHE A 243 -10.77 6.49 17.62
C PHE A 243 -12.18 7.05 17.66
N ILE A 244 -13.18 6.22 17.29
CA ILE A 244 -14.60 6.60 17.33
C ILE A 244 -15.00 6.97 18.76
N ARG A 245 -14.64 6.12 19.73
CA ARG A 245 -14.92 6.34 21.15
C ARG A 245 -14.25 7.59 21.67
N ALA A 246 -12.94 7.76 21.41
CA ALA A 246 -12.20 8.93 21.87
C ALA A 246 -12.79 10.25 21.33
N ILE A 247 -13.20 10.28 20.06
CA ILE A 247 -13.81 11.46 19.45
C ILE A 247 -15.19 11.74 20.06
N ARG A 248 -16.05 10.72 20.16
CA ARG A 248 -17.41 10.87 20.70
C ARG A 248 -17.43 11.25 22.17
N ASP A 249 -16.57 10.66 22.99
CA ASP A 249 -16.47 10.99 24.42
C ASP A 249 -15.93 12.40 24.65
N THR A 250 -15.11 12.93 23.71
CA THR A 250 -14.53 14.26 23.85
C THR A 250 -15.42 15.37 23.27
N PHE A 251 -16.06 15.14 22.12
CA PHE A 251 -16.77 16.18 21.36
C PHE A 251 -18.24 15.87 21.06
N GLY A 252 -18.76 14.71 21.46
CA GLY A 252 -20.11 14.28 21.12
C GLY A 252 -20.25 13.89 19.63
N ASP A 253 -21.38 14.25 19.02
CA ASP A 253 -21.73 13.86 17.66
C ASP A 253 -21.18 14.85 16.61
N VAL A 254 -19.84 14.92 16.51
CA VAL A 254 -19.17 15.66 15.42
C VAL A 254 -18.83 14.70 14.27
N PRO A 255 -18.82 15.17 13.01
CA PRO A 255 -18.30 14.38 11.88
C PRO A 255 -16.87 13.93 12.11
N TYR A 256 -16.57 12.69 11.77
CA TYR A 256 -15.21 12.16 11.85
C TYR A 256 -14.92 11.19 10.71
N ALA A 257 -13.63 11.02 10.39
CA ALA A 257 -13.15 10.01 9.48
C ALA A 257 -11.78 9.49 9.95
N VAL A 258 -11.57 8.19 9.81
CA VAL A 258 -10.30 7.51 10.10
C VAL A 258 -9.81 6.84 8.83
N ALA A 259 -8.58 7.13 8.41
CA ALA A 259 -7.99 6.59 7.20
C ALA A 259 -6.56 6.09 7.44
N ASN A 260 -6.11 5.20 6.55
CA ASN A 260 -4.73 4.74 6.50
C ASN A 260 -3.77 5.91 6.26
N ASP A 261 -2.60 5.89 6.89
CA ASP A 261 -1.59 6.94 6.77
C ASP A 261 -1.02 7.07 5.35
N GLY A 262 -0.96 5.98 4.57
CA GLY A 262 -0.63 6.00 3.15
C GLY A 262 -1.67 6.78 2.33
N ASP A 263 -2.96 6.52 2.53
CA ASP A 263 -4.05 7.25 1.87
C ASP A 263 -4.03 8.73 2.22
N VAL A 264 -3.78 9.06 3.49
CA VAL A 264 -3.66 10.46 3.94
C VAL A 264 -2.41 11.13 3.36
N SER A 265 -1.30 10.39 3.18
CA SER A 265 -0.12 10.88 2.47
C SER A 265 -0.41 11.18 1.00
N ALA A 266 -1.14 10.30 0.30
CA ALA A 266 -1.58 10.55 -1.07
C ALA A 266 -2.50 11.77 -1.15
N LEU A 267 -3.41 11.95 -0.17
CA LEU A 267 -4.27 13.13 -0.06
C LEU A 267 -3.46 14.42 0.17
N ALA A 268 -2.43 14.39 1.03
CA ALA A 268 -1.50 15.52 1.18
C ALA A 268 -0.79 15.83 -0.16
N GLY A 269 -0.49 14.80 -0.93
CA GLY A 269 0.02 14.93 -2.31
C GLY A 269 -0.94 15.68 -3.23
N THR A 270 -2.23 15.33 -3.24
CA THR A 270 -3.23 16.04 -4.05
C THR A 270 -3.35 17.51 -3.65
N MET A 271 -3.37 17.80 -2.35
CA MET A 271 -3.41 19.17 -1.82
C MET A 271 -2.17 19.99 -2.21
N SER A 272 -0.99 19.35 -2.20
CA SER A 272 0.26 19.99 -2.62
C SER A 272 0.30 20.24 -4.12
N LEU A 273 -0.08 19.26 -4.94
CA LEU A 273 -0.07 19.37 -6.40
C LEU A 273 -1.19 20.29 -6.92
N GLY A 274 -2.30 20.40 -6.18
CA GLY A 274 -3.53 21.06 -6.64
C GLY A 274 -4.22 20.25 -7.75
N ASP A 275 -4.01 18.93 -7.79
CA ASP A 275 -4.57 17.99 -8.76
C ASP A 275 -4.78 16.62 -8.10
N ASN A 276 -5.61 15.78 -8.69
CA ASN A 276 -6.02 14.48 -8.17
C ASN A 276 -5.33 13.31 -8.89
N ASN A 277 -5.79 12.10 -8.60
CA ASN A 277 -5.31 10.86 -9.22
C ASN A 277 -3.84 10.54 -8.86
N VAL A 278 -3.59 10.47 -7.56
CA VAL A 278 -2.24 10.30 -6.97
C VAL A 278 -2.11 8.94 -6.30
N LEU A 279 -1.10 8.19 -6.72
CA LEU A 279 -0.58 7.03 -5.99
C LEU A 279 0.62 7.48 -5.16
N GLY A 280 0.54 7.38 -3.84
CA GLY A 280 1.65 7.63 -2.93
C GLY A 280 2.34 6.32 -2.56
N ILE A 281 3.66 6.23 -2.72
CA ILE A 281 4.46 5.06 -2.31
C ILE A 281 5.55 5.52 -1.35
N ALA A 282 5.48 5.06 -0.11
CA ALA A 282 6.50 5.33 0.90
C ALA A 282 7.44 4.14 1.04
N MET A 283 8.69 4.32 0.64
CA MET A 283 9.77 3.33 0.74
C MET A 283 10.57 3.55 2.03
N GLY A 284 10.10 2.98 3.11
CA GLY A 284 10.69 3.14 4.46
C GLY A 284 11.19 1.84 5.06
N THR A 285 10.80 1.58 6.29
CA THR A 285 11.03 0.29 6.99
C THR A 285 10.24 -0.82 6.29
N SER A 286 9.04 -0.51 5.83
CA SER A 286 8.21 -1.31 4.94
C SER A 286 7.80 -0.47 3.75
N GLU A 287 7.09 -1.06 2.80
CA GLU A 287 6.37 -0.36 1.76
C GLU A 287 4.99 0.02 2.30
N ALA A 288 4.62 1.30 2.18
CA ALA A 288 3.27 1.77 2.48
C ALA A 288 2.73 2.54 1.27
N VAL A 289 1.48 2.28 0.92
CA VAL A 289 0.87 2.86 -0.27
C VAL A 289 -0.49 3.44 0.05
N GLY A 290 -0.84 4.53 -0.62
CA GLY A 290 -2.17 5.12 -0.59
C GLY A 290 -2.56 5.63 -1.95
N TYR A 291 -3.87 5.73 -2.18
CA TYR A 291 -4.40 6.15 -3.47
C TYR A 291 -5.59 7.10 -3.32
N VAL A 292 -5.49 8.21 -4.02
CA VAL A 292 -6.60 9.16 -4.22
C VAL A 292 -6.96 9.15 -5.70
N ASP A 293 -8.23 8.90 -6.00
CA ASP A 293 -8.74 8.75 -7.36
C ASP A 293 -8.79 10.07 -8.15
N ALA A 294 -9.24 9.99 -9.40
CA ALA A 294 -9.36 11.16 -10.29
C ALA A 294 -10.41 12.19 -9.79
N ASN A 295 -11.31 11.79 -8.91
CA ASN A 295 -12.30 12.67 -8.29
C ASN A 295 -11.83 13.27 -6.96
N GLY A 296 -10.60 12.96 -6.53
CA GLY A 296 -10.05 13.40 -5.26
C GLY A 296 -10.56 12.60 -4.05
N GLN A 297 -11.03 11.37 -4.26
CA GLN A 297 -11.64 10.54 -3.24
C GLN A 297 -10.72 9.38 -2.82
N ILE A 298 -10.76 9.04 -1.54
CA ILE A 298 -10.17 7.81 -1.02
C ILE A 298 -11.09 6.65 -1.38
N THR A 299 -10.54 5.61 -2.03
CA THR A 299 -11.32 4.51 -2.62
C THR A 299 -11.83 3.49 -1.60
N GLY A 300 -11.22 3.43 -0.41
CA GLY A 300 -11.45 2.37 0.56
C GLY A 300 -10.86 1.01 0.12
N TRP A 301 -9.95 1.02 -0.85
CA TRP A 301 -9.13 -0.15 -1.19
C TRP A 301 -8.06 -0.36 -0.12
N LEU A 302 -7.56 -1.58 0.03
CA LEU A 302 -6.54 -1.88 1.04
C LEU A 302 -5.21 -1.18 0.76
N ASN A 303 -4.84 -1.08 -0.52
CA ASN A 303 -3.56 -0.50 -0.96
C ASN A 303 -2.33 -1.14 -0.30
N GLU A 304 -2.42 -2.40 0.14
CA GLU A 304 -1.31 -3.14 0.78
C GLU A 304 -0.39 -3.74 -0.28
N LEU A 305 0.24 -2.88 -1.09
CA LEU A 305 1.09 -3.29 -2.22
C LEU A 305 2.37 -4.02 -1.76
N ALA A 306 2.73 -3.91 -0.50
CA ALA A 306 3.78 -4.69 0.13
C ALA A 306 3.62 -6.21 -0.09
N PHE A 307 2.38 -6.69 -0.19
CA PHE A 307 2.06 -8.11 -0.42
C PHE A 307 1.69 -8.45 -1.87
N VAL A 308 1.64 -7.46 -2.76
CA VAL A 308 1.35 -7.68 -4.18
C VAL A 308 2.57 -8.29 -4.87
N PRO A 309 2.39 -9.38 -5.66
CA PRO A 309 3.48 -9.95 -6.43
C PRO A 309 3.93 -8.99 -7.54
N VAL A 310 5.23 -8.69 -7.56
CA VAL A 310 5.87 -7.81 -8.55
C VAL A 310 6.93 -8.54 -9.38
N ASP A 311 7.40 -9.69 -8.87
CA ASP A 311 8.42 -10.53 -9.50
C ASP A 311 7.90 -11.95 -9.70
N ALA A 312 7.92 -12.43 -10.93
CA ALA A 312 7.56 -13.79 -11.29
C ALA A 312 8.74 -14.78 -11.25
N ASN A 313 9.93 -14.37 -10.80
CA ASN A 313 11.07 -15.26 -10.63
C ASN A 313 10.77 -16.32 -9.55
N PRO A 314 10.90 -17.64 -9.84
CA PRO A 314 10.67 -18.69 -8.85
C PRO A 314 11.66 -18.67 -7.67
N ASN A 315 12.80 -18.01 -7.82
CA ASN A 315 13.84 -17.84 -6.79
C ASN A 315 13.82 -16.45 -6.16
N ALA A 316 12.72 -15.70 -6.34
CA ALA A 316 12.57 -14.39 -5.74
C ALA A 316 12.61 -14.44 -4.21
N MET A 317 12.98 -13.31 -3.58
CA MET A 317 13.08 -13.22 -2.13
C MET A 317 11.73 -13.50 -1.46
N VAL A 318 11.77 -14.28 -0.37
CA VAL A 318 10.59 -14.60 0.44
C VAL A 318 10.24 -13.41 1.32
N ASP A 319 8.97 -13.09 1.40
CA ASP A 319 8.40 -12.24 2.44
C ASP A 319 8.10 -13.09 3.68
N GLU A 320 8.72 -12.76 4.80
CA GLU A 320 8.65 -13.56 6.04
C GLU A 320 7.26 -13.52 6.70
N TRP A 321 6.43 -12.54 6.34
CA TRP A 321 5.07 -12.42 6.89
C TRP A 321 4.07 -13.32 6.18
N SER A 322 4.05 -13.24 4.87
CA SER A 322 3.10 -14.02 4.06
C SER A 322 3.64 -15.39 3.66
N GLY A 323 4.97 -15.61 3.77
CA GLY A 323 5.64 -16.79 3.24
C GLY A 323 5.72 -16.83 1.71
N ASP A 324 5.22 -15.80 1.03
CA ASP A 324 5.19 -15.73 -0.43
C ASP A 324 6.48 -15.11 -1.00
N ILE A 325 6.73 -15.32 -2.28
CA ILE A 325 7.91 -14.83 -2.99
C ILE A 325 7.55 -13.70 -3.94
N GLY A 326 8.51 -12.78 -4.15
CA GLY A 326 8.40 -11.74 -5.16
C GLY A 326 7.41 -10.62 -4.82
N CYS A 327 7.09 -10.43 -3.53
CA CYS A 327 6.19 -9.38 -3.07
C CYS A 327 6.86 -8.01 -2.99
N GLY A 328 6.11 -6.94 -3.21
CA GLY A 328 6.56 -5.55 -3.29
C GLY A 328 7.46 -5.11 -2.15
N VAL A 329 7.17 -5.52 -0.91
CA VAL A 329 7.98 -5.19 0.28
C VAL A 329 9.45 -5.58 0.15
N LYS A 330 9.80 -6.61 -0.63
CA LYS A 330 11.19 -7.04 -0.85
C LYS A 330 11.91 -6.25 -1.96
N TYR A 331 11.23 -5.26 -2.55
CA TYR A 331 11.72 -4.41 -3.64
C TYR A 331 11.67 -2.92 -3.29
N PHE A 332 10.62 -2.47 -2.60
CA PHE A 332 10.29 -1.05 -2.41
C PHE A 332 10.33 -0.59 -0.95
N CYS A 333 11.32 -1.11 -0.19
CA CYS A 333 11.65 -0.64 1.14
C CYS A 333 13.16 -0.82 1.39
N GLN A 334 13.60 -0.62 2.63
CA GLN A 334 15.01 -0.82 3.01
C GLN A 334 15.54 -2.23 2.70
N ASP A 335 14.67 -3.26 2.71
CA ASP A 335 15.08 -4.64 2.39
C ASP A 335 15.52 -4.78 0.93
N GLY A 336 14.90 -4.04 0.01
CA GLY A 336 15.34 -3.98 -1.39
C GLY A 336 16.78 -3.47 -1.53
N VAL A 337 17.15 -2.42 -0.80
CA VAL A 337 18.51 -1.89 -0.77
C VAL A 337 19.46 -2.90 -0.12
N ASN A 338 19.08 -3.44 1.04
CA ASN A 338 19.92 -4.35 1.82
C ASN A 338 20.14 -5.71 1.11
N LYS A 339 19.19 -6.17 0.32
CA LYS A 339 19.31 -7.35 -0.55
C LYS A 339 20.36 -7.15 -1.64
N LEU A 340 20.40 -5.96 -2.24
CA LEU A 340 21.25 -5.67 -3.39
C LEU A 340 22.66 -5.22 -3.02
N ALA A 341 22.85 -4.59 -1.85
CA ALA A 341 24.13 -4.07 -1.41
C ALA A 341 25.25 -5.14 -1.38
N PRO A 342 25.07 -6.34 -0.82
CA PRO A 342 26.08 -7.41 -0.88
C PRO A 342 26.36 -7.88 -2.32
N ARG A 343 25.35 -7.90 -3.20
CA ARG A 343 25.52 -8.27 -4.61
C ARG A 343 26.38 -7.25 -5.37
N ALA A 344 26.41 -6.01 -4.89
CA ALA A 344 27.29 -4.95 -5.39
C ALA A 344 28.71 -4.98 -4.77
N GLY A 345 28.99 -5.90 -3.83
CA GLY A 345 30.23 -5.95 -3.07
C GLY A 345 30.32 -4.92 -1.94
N ILE A 346 29.19 -4.49 -1.41
CA ILE A 346 29.10 -3.65 -0.21
C ILE A 346 28.93 -4.57 1.01
N GLU A 347 29.89 -4.53 1.91
CA GLU A 347 29.83 -5.30 3.16
C GLU A 347 28.86 -4.61 4.14
N LEU A 348 27.93 -5.38 4.67
CA LEU A 348 27.00 -4.95 5.71
C LEU A 348 27.23 -5.77 6.97
N ASP A 349 27.25 -5.10 8.13
CA ASP A 349 27.31 -5.79 9.42
C ASP A 349 26.01 -6.59 9.63
N GLU A 350 26.11 -7.91 9.75
CA GLU A 350 24.95 -8.79 9.93
C GLU A 350 24.16 -8.47 11.20
N SER A 351 24.83 -7.98 12.25
CA SER A 351 24.22 -7.60 13.53
C SER A 351 23.51 -6.25 13.51
N ALA A 352 23.79 -5.41 12.49
CA ALA A 352 23.18 -4.10 12.36
C ALA A 352 21.69 -4.20 11.96
N SER A 353 20.88 -3.27 12.44
CA SER A 353 19.48 -3.16 12.05
C SER A 353 19.34 -2.87 10.55
N PRO A 354 18.22 -3.22 9.92
CA PRO A 354 17.99 -2.91 8.51
C PRO A 354 18.13 -1.41 8.17
N ALA A 355 17.77 -0.53 9.10
CA ALA A 355 17.92 0.92 8.93
C ALA A 355 19.38 1.38 8.99
N GLU A 356 20.22 0.75 9.80
CA GLU A 356 21.66 1.01 9.84
C GLU A 356 22.35 0.51 8.57
N LYS A 357 21.98 -0.67 8.08
CA LYS A 357 22.43 -1.22 6.80
C LYS A 357 22.11 -0.27 5.63
N LEU A 358 20.88 0.25 5.59
CA LEU A 358 20.49 1.27 4.59
C LEU A 358 21.40 2.50 4.63
N LYS A 359 21.72 3.02 5.84
CA LYS A 359 22.60 4.18 5.99
C LYS A 359 24.00 3.95 5.42
N VAL A 360 24.53 2.72 5.48
CA VAL A 360 25.84 2.39 4.88
C VAL A 360 25.78 2.62 3.37
N THR A 361 24.77 2.07 2.71
CA THR A 361 24.61 2.23 1.25
C THR A 361 24.35 3.69 0.86
N GLN A 362 23.53 4.42 1.64
CA GLN A 362 23.28 5.84 1.41
C GLN A 362 24.55 6.68 1.53
N LYS A 363 25.36 6.42 2.55
CA LYS A 363 26.64 7.14 2.73
C LYS A 363 27.61 6.90 1.57
N LEU A 364 27.71 5.68 1.06
CA LEU A 364 28.50 5.37 -0.13
C LEU A 364 27.93 6.09 -1.36
N MET A 365 26.61 6.17 -1.51
CA MET A 365 25.98 6.90 -2.61
C MET A 365 26.29 8.40 -2.57
N GLU A 366 26.31 9.02 -1.40
CA GLU A 366 26.72 10.43 -1.25
C GLU A 366 28.19 10.67 -1.63
N GLN A 367 29.03 9.63 -1.55
CA GLN A 367 30.45 9.63 -1.97
C GLN A 367 30.64 9.24 -3.44
N ASP A 368 29.57 9.14 -4.21
CA ASP A 368 29.57 8.72 -5.61
C ASP A 368 30.19 7.32 -5.86
N ASP A 369 30.06 6.40 -4.88
CA ASP A 369 30.53 5.03 -4.99
C ASP A 369 29.73 4.28 -6.06
N PRO A 370 30.37 3.73 -7.12
CA PRO A 370 29.66 3.07 -8.22
C PRO A 370 28.94 1.78 -7.79
N ARG A 371 29.32 1.19 -6.67
CA ARG A 371 28.62 0.01 -6.12
C ARG A 371 27.25 0.40 -5.56
N ALA A 372 27.18 1.51 -4.81
CA ALA A 372 25.93 2.05 -4.32
C ALA A 372 25.02 2.53 -5.48
N ALA A 373 25.60 3.16 -6.51
CA ALA A 373 24.86 3.56 -7.71
C ALA A 373 24.14 2.36 -8.36
N LYS A 374 24.80 1.20 -8.51
CA LYS A 374 24.19 -0.02 -9.06
C LYS A 374 22.99 -0.51 -8.24
N VAL A 375 23.01 -0.32 -6.91
CA VAL A 375 21.89 -0.67 -6.04
C VAL A 375 20.67 0.17 -6.38
N TYR A 376 20.82 1.49 -6.41
CA TYR A 376 19.72 2.41 -6.71
C TYR A 376 19.23 2.32 -8.16
N GLU A 377 20.12 2.11 -9.12
CA GLU A 377 19.76 1.79 -10.51
C GLU A 377 18.90 0.54 -10.60
N SER A 378 19.28 -0.55 -9.89
CA SER A 378 18.51 -1.79 -9.90
C SER A 378 17.11 -1.60 -9.32
N ILE A 379 16.97 -0.82 -8.22
CA ILE A 379 15.66 -0.51 -7.65
C ILE A 379 14.86 0.39 -8.61
N GLY A 380 15.49 1.32 -9.29
CA GLY A 380 14.86 2.14 -10.32
C GLY A 380 14.29 1.30 -11.47
N VAL A 381 14.99 0.25 -11.88
CA VAL A 381 14.48 -0.72 -12.87
C VAL A 381 13.28 -1.49 -12.33
N TYR A 382 13.35 -2.00 -11.10
CA TYR A 382 12.18 -2.64 -10.45
C TYR A 382 10.96 -1.73 -10.46
N LEU A 383 11.16 -0.47 -10.03
CA LEU A 383 10.07 0.49 -9.90
C LEU A 383 9.46 0.84 -11.26
N GLY A 384 10.27 1.03 -12.31
CA GLY A 384 9.77 1.34 -13.64
C GLY A 384 8.85 0.25 -14.19
N HIS A 385 9.25 -1.01 -14.07
CA HIS A 385 8.41 -2.15 -14.47
C HIS A 385 7.15 -2.27 -13.61
N THR A 386 7.26 -2.05 -12.30
CA THR A 386 6.15 -2.20 -11.37
C THR A 386 5.15 -1.05 -11.49
N LEU A 387 5.59 0.18 -11.72
CA LEU A 387 4.67 1.31 -11.92
C LEU A 387 3.83 1.16 -13.19
N ALA A 388 4.37 0.57 -14.27
CA ALA A 388 3.57 0.22 -15.44
C ALA A 388 2.48 -0.82 -15.08
N TYR A 389 2.82 -1.82 -14.25
CA TYR A 389 1.86 -2.81 -13.74
C TYR A 389 0.77 -2.17 -12.88
N TYR A 390 1.16 -1.32 -11.94
CA TYR A 390 0.21 -0.62 -11.08
C TYR A 390 -0.65 0.38 -11.87
N TYR A 391 -0.07 1.01 -12.91
CA TYR A 391 -0.83 1.91 -13.76
C TYR A 391 -2.00 1.21 -14.46
N GLU A 392 -1.82 -0.02 -14.95
CA GLU A 392 -2.91 -0.80 -15.56
C GLU A 392 -4.04 -1.14 -14.57
N LYS A 393 -3.77 -1.09 -13.25
CA LYS A 393 -4.75 -1.38 -12.20
C LYS A 393 -5.43 -0.14 -11.63
N TYR A 394 -4.68 0.95 -11.43
CA TYR A 394 -5.13 2.17 -10.77
C TYR A 394 -5.49 3.30 -11.76
N GLY A 395 -4.82 3.38 -12.90
CA GLY A 395 -4.97 4.49 -13.83
C GLY A 395 -4.52 5.84 -13.27
N PHE A 396 -3.61 5.86 -12.29
CA PHE A 396 -3.12 7.09 -11.65
C PHE A 396 -2.40 8.00 -12.65
N ARG A 397 -2.41 9.31 -12.37
CA ARG A 397 -1.65 10.30 -13.14
C ARG A 397 -0.31 10.63 -12.49
N TYR A 398 -0.30 10.76 -11.17
CA TYR A 398 0.88 11.11 -10.40
C TYR A 398 1.30 9.95 -9.51
N VAL A 399 2.61 9.75 -9.40
CA VAL A 399 3.22 8.88 -8.39
C VAL A 399 4.05 9.75 -7.47
N LEU A 400 3.68 9.81 -6.20
CA LEU A 400 4.42 10.51 -5.17
C LEU A 400 5.31 9.50 -4.43
N LEU A 401 6.62 9.63 -4.58
CA LEU A 401 7.60 8.73 -3.98
C LEU A 401 8.17 9.33 -2.69
N LEU A 402 8.03 8.61 -1.60
CA LEU A 402 8.33 9.02 -0.24
C LEU A 402 9.29 8.03 0.44
N GLY A 403 9.73 8.38 1.64
CA GLY A 403 10.46 7.47 2.53
C GLY A 403 11.96 7.57 2.42
N ARG A 404 12.64 6.88 3.35
CA ARG A 404 14.09 7.00 3.53
C ARG A 404 14.90 6.50 2.34
N VAL A 405 14.42 5.49 1.62
CA VAL A 405 15.09 4.97 0.42
C VAL A 405 15.21 6.05 -0.66
N MET A 406 14.22 6.95 -0.73
CA MET A 406 14.17 8.05 -1.70
C MET A 406 15.00 9.27 -1.30
N SER A 407 15.75 9.22 -0.19
CA SER A 407 16.52 10.36 0.30
C SER A 407 17.87 10.50 -0.41
N GLY A 408 18.26 11.74 -0.72
CA GLY A 408 19.57 12.09 -1.27
C GLY A 408 19.80 11.62 -2.71
N LYS A 409 21.05 11.56 -3.13
CA LYS A 409 21.46 11.21 -4.50
C LYS A 409 20.92 9.85 -4.97
N GLY A 410 20.74 8.90 -4.05
CA GLY A 410 20.21 7.58 -4.37
C GLY A 410 18.77 7.65 -4.88
N GLY A 411 17.93 8.44 -4.22
CA GLY A 411 16.55 8.67 -4.66
C GLY A 411 16.46 9.35 -6.02
N ASP A 412 17.32 10.33 -6.28
CA ASP A 412 17.38 11.00 -7.59
C ASP A 412 17.77 10.04 -8.72
N LEU A 413 18.78 9.18 -8.49
CA LEU A 413 19.21 8.18 -9.47
C LEU A 413 18.14 7.11 -9.71
N LEU A 414 17.50 6.63 -8.64
CA LEU A 414 16.38 5.68 -8.70
C LEU A 414 15.25 6.26 -9.56
N LEU A 415 14.86 7.52 -9.32
CA LEU A 415 13.82 8.21 -10.05
C LEU A 415 14.15 8.35 -11.54
N ALA A 416 15.37 8.78 -11.85
CA ALA A 416 15.85 8.93 -13.23
C ALA A 416 15.85 7.59 -13.97
N THR A 417 16.29 6.52 -13.31
CA THR A 417 16.30 5.16 -13.88
C THR A 417 14.87 4.65 -14.09
N CYS A 418 14.00 4.84 -13.12
CA CYS A 418 12.58 4.50 -13.25
C CYS A 418 11.93 5.20 -14.45
N ARG A 419 12.18 6.51 -14.63
CA ARG A 419 11.68 7.27 -15.78
C ARG A 419 12.17 6.68 -17.09
N LYS A 420 13.46 6.36 -17.19
CA LYS A 420 14.06 5.75 -18.39
C LYS A 420 13.39 4.41 -18.73
N VAL A 421 13.15 3.55 -17.73
CA VAL A 421 12.46 2.26 -17.94
C VAL A 421 11.05 2.49 -18.47
N LEU A 422 10.30 3.42 -17.89
CA LEU A 422 8.95 3.74 -18.36
C LEU A 422 8.98 4.24 -19.81
N ASP A 423 9.90 5.13 -20.17
CA ASP A 423 9.98 5.70 -21.52
C ASP A 423 10.38 4.67 -22.58
N GLU A 424 11.30 3.77 -22.27
CA GLU A 424 11.86 2.83 -23.25
C GLU A 424 11.17 1.47 -23.27
N GLU A 425 10.61 1.01 -22.14
CA GLU A 425 9.94 -0.29 -22.01
C GLU A 425 8.42 -0.20 -22.17
N TYR A 426 7.81 0.93 -21.70
CA TYR A 426 6.37 1.15 -21.64
C TYR A 426 5.94 2.50 -22.25
N PRO A 427 6.31 2.79 -23.53
CA PRO A 427 6.04 4.09 -24.14
C PRO A 427 4.54 4.43 -24.16
N GLU A 428 3.63 3.43 -24.19
CA GLU A 428 2.19 3.62 -24.13
C GLU A 428 1.67 4.16 -22.79
N HIS A 429 2.48 4.06 -21.72
CA HIS A 429 2.17 4.57 -20.37
C HIS A 429 3.03 5.76 -19.98
N ALA A 430 4.19 5.94 -20.61
CA ALA A 430 5.22 6.88 -20.20
C ALA A 430 4.71 8.32 -20.04
N ASP A 431 4.00 8.84 -21.04
CA ASP A 431 3.46 10.21 -21.02
C ASP A 431 2.33 10.42 -20.00
N LYS A 432 1.72 9.32 -19.53
CA LYS A 432 0.57 9.35 -18.60
C LYS A 432 1.00 9.34 -17.15
N ILE A 433 2.21 8.85 -16.85
CA ILE A 433 2.74 8.68 -15.50
C ILE A 433 3.71 9.80 -15.18
N GLN A 434 3.39 10.62 -14.19
CA GLN A 434 4.25 11.70 -13.70
C GLN A 434 4.85 11.32 -12.33
N LEU A 435 6.17 11.17 -12.29
CA LEU A 435 6.89 10.89 -11.05
C LEU A 435 7.13 12.19 -10.27
N LYS A 436 6.86 12.19 -8.97
CA LYS A 436 7.00 13.34 -8.08
C LYS A 436 7.74 12.96 -6.80
N LEU A 437 8.58 13.86 -6.31
CA LEU A 437 9.14 13.82 -4.96
C LEU A 437 8.45 14.88 -4.10
N PRO A 438 8.42 14.70 -2.77
CA PRO A 438 7.86 15.69 -1.86
C PRO A 438 8.61 17.03 -1.98
N ASP A 439 7.86 18.08 -2.22
CA ASP A 439 8.35 19.46 -2.23
C ASP A 439 8.12 20.16 -0.88
N GLU A 440 8.49 21.44 -0.81
CA GLU A 440 8.29 22.25 0.38
C GLU A 440 6.79 22.46 0.70
N LYS A 441 5.95 22.56 -0.33
CA LYS A 441 4.51 22.70 -0.19
C LYS A 441 3.88 21.43 0.42
N PHE A 442 4.31 20.25 -0.03
CA PHE A 442 3.91 18.98 0.57
C PHE A 442 4.27 18.91 2.06
N ARG A 443 5.49 19.33 2.43
CA ARG A 443 5.93 19.35 3.83
C ARG A 443 5.11 20.32 4.69
N ARG A 444 4.66 21.44 4.13
CA ARG A 444 3.80 22.42 4.84
C ARG A 444 2.39 21.89 5.06
N VAL A 445 1.80 21.20 4.09
CA VAL A 445 0.49 20.55 4.26
C VAL A 445 0.57 19.55 5.42
N GLY A 446 1.52 18.62 5.35
CA GLY A 446 1.72 17.61 6.38
C GLY A 446 0.55 16.64 6.55
N GLN A 447 0.82 15.57 7.27
CA GLN A 447 -0.12 14.47 7.46
C GLN A 447 -1.35 14.90 8.30
N SER A 448 -1.14 15.64 9.39
CA SER A 448 -2.23 16.04 10.28
C SER A 448 -3.19 17.04 9.64
N MET A 449 -2.70 17.96 8.78
CA MET A 449 -3.58 18.86 8.04
C MET A 449 -4.40 18.10 6.98
N ALA A 450 -3.77 17.16 6.26
CA ALA A 450 -4.49 16.31 5.33
C ALA A 450 -5.54 15.44 6.05
N ALA A 451 -5.21 14.91 7.24
CA ALA A 451 -6.17 14.21 8.10
C ALA A 451 -7.36 15.11 8.47
N ALA A 452 -7.12 16.38 8.88
CA ALA A 452 -8.18 17.33 9.21
C ALA A 452 -9.20 17.51 8.07
N SER A 453 -8.75 17.37 6.82
CA SER A 453 -9.58 17.53 5.63
C SER A 453 -10.46 16.31 5.30
N LEU A 454 -10.29 15.15 5.98
CA LEU A 454 -10.98 13.90 5.65
C LEU A 454 -12.50 13.98 5.79
N PRO A 455 -13.08 14.36 6.94
CA PRO A 455 -14.52 14.29 7.12
C PRO A 455 -15.23 15.47 6.43
N LYS A 456 -16.37 15.17 5.78
CA LYS A 456 -17.30 16.20 5.34
C LYS A 456 -18.02 16.78 6.54
N SER A 457 -18.14 18.11 6.62
CA SER A 457 -18.97 18.80 7.62
C SER A 457 -20.46 18.47 7.43
N LYS A 458 -21.25 18.57 8.50
CA LYS A 458 -22.72 18.39 8.43
C LYS A 458 -23.36 19.45 7.55
#